data_b4b0065b6a222a4dd047e3a343ac7d07
#
_entry.id   b4b0065b6a222a4dd047e3a343ac7d07
#
_cell.length_a   1.000
_cell.length_b   1.000
_cell.length_c   1.000
_cell.angle_alpha   90.00
_cell.angle_beta   90.00
_cell.angle_gamma   90.00
#
_symmetry.space_group_name_H-M   'P 1'
#
loop_
_entity.id
_entity.type
_entity.pdbx_description
1 polymer ?
#
loop_
_entity_poly.entity_id
_entity_poly.type
_entity_poly.pdbx_seq_one_letter_code
_entity_poly.pdbx_strand_id
1 'polypeptide(L)'
;MSRLEVRKKSKAQLVVDNLYEDLERRIIASPPGLCPVDMTASFLKLFHAQTCGKCVPCRIGLGVLEDMLEDVLDGKATLETLSLIERTAKAIYDSADCAIGYEAGRMVLKGLEGFREDFIEHITNGHCSCHLEQPVPCVALCPAGVDVPGYISLIADERYADAVKLIRKDNPFVTSCALVCEHPCETKCRRNFVDDAVNIRGLKRYAADHCGLVPPPECCEPTGKTVAIIGGGPSGLSAAYYLQQMGHQCTIFEQRKELGGMLYYCLLYTSPSPRDYA
;
A
#
# COMPACT_ATOMS: atom_id res chain seq x y z
N MET A 1 5.72 -53.97 11.06
CA MET A 1 6.48 -52.70 10.98
C MET A 1 6.06 -52.01 9.68
N SER A 2 5.29 -50.94 9.80
CA SER A 2 4.88 -50.12 8.65
C SER A 2 6.11 -49.36 8.11
N ARG A 3 6.57 -49.67 6.89
CA ARG A 3 7.59 -48.87 6.22
C ARG A 3 6.95 -47.57 5.79
N LEU A 4 7.29 -46.47 6.41
CA LEU A 4 7.01 -45.14 5.93
C LEU A 4 7.75 -44.92 4.60
N GLU A 5 7.03 -45.00 3.49
CA GLU A 5 7.57 -44.56 2.19
C GLU A 5 7.65 -43.05 2.17
N VAL A 6 8.84 -42.50 2.31
CA VAL A 6 9.10 -41.08 2.08
C VAL A 6 9.11 -40.84 0.56
N ARG A 7 7.98 -40.43 0.01
CA ARG A 7 7.91 -40.00 -1.41
C ARG A 7 8.63 -38.66 -1.54
N LYS A 8 9.76 -38.64 -2.26
CA LYS A 8 10.41 -37.38 -2.63
C LYS A 8 9.49 -36.61 -3.57
N LYS A 9 9.23 -35.33 -3.27
CA LYS A 9 8.48 -34.44 -4.15
C LYS A 9 9.17 -34.35 -5.51
N SER A 10 8.40 -34.32 -6.60
CA SER A 10 8.94 -34.12 -7.95
C SER A 10 9.46 -32.67 -8.09
N LYS A 11 10.34 -32.43 -9.07
CA LYS A 11 10.79 -31.05 -9.40
C LYS A 11 9.60 -30.12 -9.65
N ALA A 12 8.60 -30.56 -10.40
CA ALA A 12 7.41 -29.80 -10.69
C ALA A 12 6.64 -29.46 -9.40
N GLN A 13 6.52 -30.39 -8.46
CA GLN A 13 5.84 -30.14 -7.19
C GLN A 13 6.60 -29.13 -6.33
N LEU A 14 7.93 -29.17 -6.31
CA LEU A 14 8.72 -28.16 -5.59
C LEU A 14 8.56 -26.76 -6.18
N VAL A 15 8.49 -26.64 -7.50
CA VAL A 15 8.23 -25.35 -8.16
C VAL A 15 6.84 -24.83 -7.80
N VAL A 16 5.84 -25.69 -7.83
CA VAL A 16 4.46 -25.32 -7.43
C VAL A 16 4.40 -24.87 -5.97
N ASP A 17 5.03 -25.61 -5.07
CA ASP A 17 5.08 -25.24 -3.65
C ASP A 17 5.72 -23.84 -3.45
N ASN A 18 6.83 -23.55 -4.13
CA ASN A 18 7.49 -22.24 -4.09
C ASN A 18 6.59 -21.11 -4.63
N LEU A 19 5.87 -21.39 -5.73
CA LEU A 19 4.91 -20.41 -6.29
C LEU A 19 3.76 -20.10 -5.33
N TYR A 20 3.28 -21.10 -4.59
CA TYR A 20 2.27 -20.87 -3.55
C TYR A 20 2.83 -20.04 -2.40
N GLU A 21 4.06 -20.29 -1.96
CA GLU A 21 4.72 -19.47 -0.92
C GLU A 21 4.89 -18.01 -1.36
N ASP A 22 5.31 -17.78 -2.61
CA ASP A 22 5.45 -16.44 -3.17
C ASP A 22 4.09 -15.72 -3.28
N LEU A 23 3.04 -16.46 -3.67
CA LEU A 23 1.69 -15.92 -3.73
C LEU A 23 1.18 -15.56 -2.32
N GLU A 24 1.38 -16.44 -1.34
CA GLU A 24 0.99 -16.19 0.05
C GLU A 24 1.66 -14.93 0.59
N ARG A 25 2.97 -14.75 0.36
CA ARG A 25 3.69 -13.53 0.74
C ARG A 25 3.08 -12.28 0.10
N ARG A 26 2.72 -12.34 -1.19
CA ARG A 26 2.08 -11.22 -1.90
C ARG A 26 0.71 -10.88 -1.33
N ILE A 27 -0.11 -11.89 -1.04
CA ILE A 27 -1.44 -11.70 -0.43
C ILE A 27 -1.31 -11.03 0.95
N ILE A 28 -0.38 -11.50 1.79
CA ILE A 28 -0.13 -10.94 3.12
C ILE A 28 0.39 -9.50 3.02
N ALA A 29 1.28 -9.22 2.06
CA ALA A 29 1.84 -7.89 1.83
C ALA A 29 0.85 -6.91 1.19
N SER A 30 -0.22 -7.39 0.57
CA SER A 30 -1.21 -6.55 -0.13
C SER A 30 -2.08 -5.77 0.85
N PRO A 31 -2.53 -4.55 0.47
CA PRO A 31 -3.47 -3.79 1.29
C PRO A 31 -4.81 -4.54 1.44
N PRO A 32 -5.59 -4.23 2.48
CA PRO A 32 -6.97 -4.70 2.59
C PRO A 32 -7.75 -4.34 1.33
N GLY A 33 -8.62 -5.23 0.85
CA GLY A 33 -9.36 -5.01 -0.38
C GLY A 33 -8.58 -5.43 -1.64
N LEU A 34 -7.73 -6.44 -1.53
CA LEU A 34 -7.07 -7.04 -2.69
C LEU A 34 -8.10 -7.43 -3.75
N CYS A 35 -7.89 -6.96 -4.98
CA CYS A 35 -8.72 -7.31 -6.12
C CYS A 35 -8.57 -8.80 -6.48
N PRO A 36 -9.64 -9.60 -6.43
CA PRO A 36 -9.56 -11.03 -6.75
C PRO A 36 -9.16 -11.32 -8.19
N VAL A 37 -9.52 -10.42 -9.12
CA VAL A 37 -9.18 -10.55 -10.55
C VAL A 37 -7.67 -10.33 -10.73
N ASP A 38 -7.11 -9.26 -10.14
CA ASP A 38 -5.68 -8.99 -10.19
C ASP A 38 -4.85 -10.08 -9.49
N MET A 39 -5.35 -10.60 -8.37
CA MET A 39 -4.75 -11.75 -7.68
C MET A 39 -4.70 -12.98 -8.60
N THR A 40 -5.79 -13.28 -9.30
CA THR A 40 -5.87 -14.41 -10.22
C THR A 40 -4.93 -14.23 -11.40
N ALA A 41 -4.86 -13.04 -11.99
CA ALA A 41 -3.95 -12.69 -13.08
C ALA A 41 -2.47 -12.76 -12.63
N SER A 42 -2.15 -12.22 -11.46
CA SER A 42 -0.80 -12.26 -10.88
C SER A 42 -0.34 -13.70 -10.62
N PHE A 43 -1.23 -14.54 -10.11
CA PHE A 43 -0.96 -15.96 -9.91
C PHE A 43 -0.66 -16.66 -11.24
N LEU A 44 -1.49 -16.42 -12.26
CA LEU A 44 -1.29 -17.00 -13.59
C LEU A 44 0.06 -16.60 -14.18
N LYS A 45 0.45 -15.32 -14.08
CA LYS A 45 1.77 -14.81 -14.53
C LYS A 45 2.92 -15.53 -13.86
N LEU A 46 2.83 -15.80 -12.55
CA LEU A 46 3.85 -16.55 -11.82
C LEU A 46 4.02 -17.97 -12.36
N PHE A 47 2.91 -18.67 -12.64
CA PHE A 47 2.94 -20.01 -13.23
C PHE A 47 3.45 -19.98 -14.66
N HIS A 48 3.01 -19.03 -15.47
CA HIS A 48 3.44 -18.88 -16.86
C HIS A 48 4.96 -18.67 -16.95
N ALA A 49 5.52 -17.82 -16.10
CA ALA A 49 6.97 -17.60 -16.04
C ALA A 49 7.79 -18.86 -15.68
N GLN A 50 7.17 -19.86 -15.03
CA GLN A 50 7.83 -21.11 -14.64
C GLN A 50 7.59 -22.26 -15.62
N THR A 51 6.88 -22.02 -16.72
CA THR A 51 6.60 -23.08 -17.70
C THR A 51 7.83 -23.49 -18.49
N CYS A 52 7.91 -24.78 -18.83
CA CYS A 52 8.97 -25.28 -19.70
C CYS A 52 8.68 -25.10 -21.20
N GLY A 53 7.45 -24.65 -21.57
CA GLY A 53 7.00 -24.44 -22.94
C GLY A 53 6.83 -25.71 -23.78
N LYS A 54 6.91 -26.92 -23.19
CA LYS A 54 6.88 -28.20 -23.92
C LYS A 54 5.50 -28.52 -24.46
N CYS A 55 4.46 -28.47 -23.63
CA CYS A 55 3.10 -28.78 -24.04
C CYS A 55 2.32 -27.56 -24.55
N VAL A 56 1.41 -27.75 -25.46
CA VAL A 56 0.59 -26.71 -26.09
C VAL A 56 -0.25 -25.93 -25.06
N PRO A 57 -0.90 -26.59 -24.07
CA PRO A 57 -1.68 -25.90 -23.06
C PRO A 57 -0.89 -24.81 -22.31
N CYS A 58 0.36 -25.10 -21.94
CA CYS A 58 1.22 -24.08 -21.31
C CYS A 58 1.75 -23.05 -22.30
N ARG A 59 2.30 -23.53 -23.44
CA ARG A 59 3.00 -22.66 -24.39
C ARG A 59 2.12 -21.59 -25.03
N ILE A 60 0.85 -21.93 -25.29
CA ILE A 60 -0.11 -21.04 -25.95
C ILE A 60 -1.26 -20.69 -25.01
N GLY A 61 -1.82 -21.68 -24.32
CA GLY A 61 -3.04 -21.51 -23.55
C GLY A 61 -2.87 -20.56 -22.36
N LEU A 62 -1.73 -20.59 -21.66
CA LEU A 62 -1.52 -19.68 -20.53
C LEU A 62 -1.36 -18.22 -20.98
N GLY A 63 -0.68 -17.97 -22.12
CA GLY A 63 -0.58 -16.62 -22.67
C GLY A 63 -1.94 -16.06 -23.08
N VAL A 64 -2.76 -16.85 -23.78
CA VAL A 64 -4.12 -16.44 -24.16
C VAL A 64 -4.99 -16.18 -22.92
N LEU A 65 -4.84 -17.00 -21.88
CA LEU A 65 -5.59 -16.82 -20.64
C LEU A 65 -5.14 -15.56 -19.88
N GLU A 66 -3.85 -15.24 -19.93
CA GLU A 66 -3.25 -14.03 -19.35
C GLU A 66 -3.78 -12.76 -20.05
N ASP A 67 -3.77 -12.74 -21.39
CA ASP A 67 -4.30 -11.64 -22.19
C ASP A 67 -5.79 -11.39 -21.88
N MET A 68 -6.59 -12.46 -21.78
CA MET A 68 -8.01 -12.32 -21.43
C MET A 68 -8.25 -11.80 -20.01
N LEU A 69 -7.41 -12.14 -19.03
CA LEU A 69 -7.50 -11.61 -17.67
C LEU A 69 -7.04 -10.15 -17.61
N GLU A 70 -6.05 -9.77 -18.43
CA GLU A 70 -5.66 -8.35 -18.59
C GLU A 70 -6.80 -7.53 -19.21
N ASP A 71 -7.49 -8.08 -20.22
CA ASP A 71 -8.68 -7.42 -20.80
C ASP A 71 -9.80 -7.21 -19.77
N VAL A 72 -9.97 -8.13 -18.81
CA VAL A 72 -10.92 -7.93 -17.69
C VAL A 72 -10.45 -6.78 -16.78
N LEU A 73 -9.17 -6.74 -16.43
CA LEU A 73 -8.60 -5.68 -15.58
C LEU A 73 -8.67 -4.30 -16.25
N ASP A 74 -8.47 -4.26 -17.56
CA ASP A 74 -8.52 -3.04 -18.38
C ASP A 74 -9.96 -2.59 -18.71
N GLY A 75 -10.98 -3.35 -18.31
CA GLY A 75 -12.38 -3.06 -18.65
C GLY A 75 -12.74 -3.24 -20.13
N LYS A 76 -11.95 -4.00 -20.89
CA LYS A 76 -12.15 -4.28 -22.32
C LYS A 76 -12.93 -5.57 -22.58
N ALA A 77 -13.00 -6.44 -21.57
CA ALA A 77 -13.64 -7.74 -21.66
C ALA A 77 -15.16 -7.66 -21.72
N THR A 78 -15.78 -8.72 -22.23
CA THR A 78 -17.24 -8.92 -22.28
C THR A 78 -17.63 -10.15 -21.45
N LEU A 79 -18.92 -10.33 -21.19
CA LEU A 79 -19.42 -11.55 -20.54
C LEU A 79 -19.11 -12.83 -21.34
N GLU A 80 -18.97 -12.72 -22.66
CA GLU A 80 -18.50 -13.83 -23.51
C GLU A 80 -17.03 -14.16 -23.23
N THR A 81 -16.20 -13.15 -22.98
CA THR A 81 -14.79 -13.32 -22.57
C THR A 81 -14.71 -14.12 -21.29
N LEU A 82 -15.59 -13.88 -20.31
CA LEU A 82 -15.63 -14.64 -19.05
C LEU A 82 -15.88 -16.13 -19.29
N SER A 83 -16.82 -16.45 -20.17
CA SER A 83 -17.11 -17.84 -20.58
C SER A 83 -15.94 -18.47 -21.34
N LEU A 84 -15.19 -17.67 -22.08
CA LEU A 84 -14.00 -18.13 -22.80
C LEU A 84 -12.85 -18.41 -21.84
N ILE A 85 -12.62 -17.55 -20.83
CA ILE A 85 -11.65 -17.77 -19.77
C ILE A 85 -11.92 -19.09 -19.05
N GLU A 86 -13.17 -19.34 -18.65
CA GLU A 86 -13.57 -20.58 -17.97
C GLU A 86 -13.28 -21.82 -18.82
N ARG A 87 -13.67 -21.80 -20.12
CA ARG A 87 -13.41 -22.92 -21.05
C ARG A 87 -11.92 -23.13 -21.30
N THR A 88 -11.16 -22.05 -21.46
CA THR A 88 -9.71 -22.12 -21.71
C THR A 88 -8.98 -22.65 -20.48
N ALA A 89 -9.30 -22.15 -19.30
CA ALA A 89 -8.73 -22.61 -18.03
C ALA A 89 -9.04 -24.11 -17.82
N LYS A 90 -10.28 -24.55 -18.12
CA LYS A 90 -10.67 -25.97 -18.06
C LYS A 90 -9.89 -26.82 -19.05
N ALA A 91 -9.74 -26.35 -20.28
CA ALA A 91 -8.98 -27.07 -21.30
C ALA A 91 -7.50 -27.23 -20.90
N ILE A 92 -6.89 -26.20 -20.29
CA ILE A 92 -5.52 -26.26 -19.77
C ILE A 92 -5.45 -27.26 -18.61
N TYR A 93 -6.40 -27.21 -17.67
CA TYR A 93 -6.46 -28.12 -16.53
C TYR A 93 -6.54 -29.58 -16.97
N ASP A 94 -7.40 -29.90 -17.97
CA ASP A 94 -7.66 -31.25 -18.43
C ASP A 94 -6.55 -31.80 -19.35
N SER A 95 -5.74 -30.95 -19.98
CA SER A 95 -4.78 -31.36 -21.02
C SER A 95 -3.30 -31.06 -20.74
N ALA A 96 -2.99 -30.40 -19.64
CA ALA A 96 -1.59 -30.10 -19.29
C ALA A 96 -0.84 -31.36 -18.80
N ASP A 97 0.40 -31.54 -19.27
CA ASP A 97 1.23 -32.71 -18.96
C ASP A 97 1.79 -32.76 -17.53
N CYS A 98 1.76 -31.65 -16.79
CA CYS A 98 2.39 -31.57 -15.48
C CYS A 98 1.71 -30.61 -14.52
N ALA A 99 2.13 -30.66 -13.24
CA ALA A 99 1.58 -29.86 -12.16
C ALA A 99 1.52 -28.36 -12.44
N ILE A 100 2.51 -27.78 -13.13
CA ILE A 100 2.56 -26.33 -13.41
C ILE A 100 1.34 -25.92 -14.26
N GLY A 101 1.05 -26.66 -15.33
CA GLY A 101 -0.05 -26.33 -16.24
C GLY A 101 -1.41 -26.57 -15.61
N TYR A 102 -1.67 -27.77 -15.06
CA TYR A 102 -2.98 -28.05 -14.50
C TYR A 102 -3.29 -27.22 -13.23
N GLU A 103 -2.29 -26.90 -12.40
CA GLU A 103 -2.50 -26.01 -11.24
C GLU A 103 -2.79 -24.58 -11.67
N ALA A 104 -2.11 -24.07 -12.71
CA ALA A 104 -2.41 -22.76 -13.27
C ALA A 104 -3.88 -22.67 -13.74
N GLY A 105 -4.35 -23.66 -14.52
CA GLY A 105 -5.74 -23.74 -14.94
C GLY A 105 -6.71 -23.88 -13.77
N ARG A 106 -6.39 -24.75 -12.79
CA ARG A 106 -7.20 -24.97 -11.60
C ARG A 106 -7.38 -23.70 -10.76
N MET A 107 -6.32 -22.89 -10.59
CA MET A 107 -6.39 -21.67 -9.79
C MET A 107 -7.23 -20.59 -10.45
N VAL A 108 -7.17 -20.47 -11.78
CA VAL A 108 -8.08 -19.57 -12.50
C VAL A 108 -9.55 -20.02 -12.34
N LEU A 109 -9.83 -21.34 -12.47
CA LEU A 109 -11.17 -21.86 -12.23
C LEU A 109 -11.67 -21.59 -10.81
N LYS A 110 -10.82 -21.77 -9.79
CA LYS A 110 -11.16 -21.43 -8.39
C LYS A 110 -11.38 -19.94 -8.20
N GLY A 111 -10.59 -19.09 -8.85
CA GLY A 111 -10.79 -17.64 -8.83
C GLY A 111 -12.16 -17.26 -9.40
N LEU A 112 -12.52 -17.84 -10.53
CA LEU A 112 -13.84 -17.62 -11.14
C LEU A 112 -14.99 -18.19 -10.30
N GLU A 113 -14.82 -19.35 -9.69
CA GLU A 113 -15.84 -19.95 -8.82
C GLU A 113 -16.07 -19.12 -7.56
N GLY A 114 -14.98 -18.68 -6.92
CA GLY A 114 -15.03 -17.96 -5.63
C GLY A 114 -15.40 -16.48 -5.75
N PHE A 115 -15.07 -15.82 -6.87
CA PHE A 115 -15.16 -14.38 -7.03
C PHE A 115 -15.84 -13.97 -8.35
N ARG A 116 -16.79 -14.75 -8.83
CA ARG A 116 -17.47 -14.52 -10.12
C ARG A 116 -18.10 -13.13 -10.21
N GLU A 117 -18.65 -12.64 -9.10
CA GLU A 117 -19.28 -11.32 -9.02
C GLU A 117 -18.28 -10.19 -9.25
N ASP A 118 -17.07 -10.31 -8.68
CA ASP A 118 -15.99 -9.34 -8.88
C ASP A 118 -15.53 -9.27 -10.35
N PHE A 119 -15.45 -10.42 -11.04
CA PHE A 119 -15.15 -10.46 -12.48
C PHE A 119 -16.25 -9.77 -13.30
N ILE A 120 -17.52 -10.02 -12.98
CA ILE A 120 -18.66 -9.38 -13.66
C ILE A 120 -18.65 -7.86 -13.39
N GLU A 121 -18.31 -7.44 -12.19
CA GLU A 121 -18.21 -6.03 -11.84
C GLU A 121 -17.13 -5.30 -12.63
N HIS A 122 -15.93 -5.87 -12.77
CA HIS A 122 -14.89 -5.34 -13.65
C HIS A 122 -15.36 -5.19 -15.09
N ILE A 123 -16.06 -6.16 -15.61
CA ILE A 123 -16.56 -6.14 -16.98
C ILE A 123 -17.66 -5.08 -17.16
N THR A 124 -18.54 -4.91 -16.18
CA THR A 124 -19.68 -3.98 -16.28
C THR A 124 -19.32 -2.53 -15.94
N ASN A 125 -18.46 -2.33 -14.96
CA ASN A 125 -18.12 -0.99 -14.44
C ASN A 125 -16.75 -0.50 -14.94
N GLY A 126 -15.95 -1.38 -15.58
CA GLY A 126 -14.61 -1.06 -16.04
C GLY A 126 -13.56 -0.93 -14.92
N HIS A 127 -13.94 -1.17 -13.69
CA HIS A 127 -13.05 -1.11 -12.51
C HIS A 127 -13.61 -1.95 -11.36
N CYS A 128 -12.73 -2.27 -10.42
CA CYS A 128 -13.07 -2.98 -9.19
C CYS A 128 -13.58 -2.01 -8.13
N SER A 129 -14.66 -2.34 -7.46
CA SER A 129 -15.11 -1.67 -6.23
C SER A 129 -14.44 -2.24 -4.97
N CYS A 130 -13.41 -3.08 -5.12
CA CYS A 130 -12.64 -3.60 -4.00
C CYS A 130 -12.20 -2.47 -3.08
N HIS A 131 -12.71 -2.50 -1.90
CA HIS A 131 -12.77 -1.49 -0.86
C HIS A 131 -11.44 -0.77 -0.59
N LEU A 132 -11.23 0.31 -1.30
CA LEU A 132 -10.20 1.30 -1.04
C LEU A 132 -10.46 2.10 0.24
N GLU A 133 -11.62 1.87 0.89
CA GLU A 133 -12.03 2.61 2.09
C GLU A 133 -11.29 2.18 3.36
N GLN A 134 -10.66 1.01 3.40
CA GLN A 134 -9.88 0.60 4.55
C GLN A 134 -8.47 1.19 4.49
N PRO A 135 -8.08 2.02 5.45
CA PRO A 135 -6.76 2.60 5.45
C PRO A 135 -5.69 1.51 5.58
N VAL A 136 -4.62 1.64 4.80
CA VAL A 136 -3.45 0.78 4.92
C VAL A 136 -2.81 0.90 6.31
N PRO A 137 -2.13 -0.13 6.83
CA PRO A 137 -1.60 -0.12 8.19
C PRO A 137 -0.75 1.09 8.54
N CYS A 138 0.04 1.61 7.60
CA CYS A 138 0.87 2.80 7.83
C CYS A 138 0.06 4.08 8.04
N VAL A 139 -1.13 4.20 7.45
CA VAL A 139 -2.08 5.31 7.68
C VAL A 139 -2.86 5.07 8.98
N ALA A 140 -3.41 3.85 9.15
CA ALA A 140 -4.22 3.48 10.31
C ALA A 140 -3.46 3.61 11.65
N LEU A 141 -2.16 3.31 11.64
CA LEU A 141 -1.31 3.40 12.84
C LEU A 141 -0.68 4.77 13.04
N CYS A 142 -0.79 5.67 12.07
CA CYS A 142 -0.31 7.04 12.22
C CYS A 142 -1.26 7.81 13.16
N PRO A 143 -0.80 8.33 14.32
CA PRO A 143 -1.67 9.08 15.23
C PRO A 143 -2.28 10.34 14.59
N ALA A 144 -1.64 10.87 13.54
CA ALA A 144 -2.14 12.03 12.79
C ALA A 144 -2.92 11.61 11.51
N GLY A 145 -3.02 10.33 11.20
CA GLY A 145 -3.74 9.85 10.00
C GLY A 145 -3.14 10.30 8.66
N VAL A 146 -1.84 10.63 8.62
CA VAL A 146 -1.19 11.15 7.41
C VAL A 146 -1.25 10.14 6.28
N ASP A 147 -1.59 10.59 5.08
CA ASP A 147 -1.56 9.78 3.87
C ASP A 147 -0.13 9.40 3.48
N VAL A 148 0.33 8.29 4.08
CA VAL A 148 1.70 7.78 3.88
C VAL A 148 1.96 7.32 2.45
N PRO A 149 1.09 6.52 1.81
CA PRO A 149 1.29 6.11 0.42
C PRO A 149 1.33 7.31 -0.53
N GLY A 150 0.44 8.28 -0.34
CA GLY A 150 0.35 9.46 -1.19
C GLY A 150 1.64 10.29 -1.18
N TYR A 151 2.18 10.63 -0.01
CA TYR A 151 3.41 11.43 -0.01
C TYR A 151 4.65 10.63 -0.44
N ILE A 152 4.69 9.31 -0.24
CA ILE A 152 5.79 8.45 -0.75
C ILE A 152 5.78 8.42 -2.28
N SER A 153 4.60 8.33 -2.90
CA SER A 153 4.46 8.40 -4.36
C SER A 153 4.98 9.75 -4.90
N LEU A 154 4.59 10.85 -4.26
CA LEU A 154 5.08 12.18 -4.63
C LEU A 154 6.60 12.33 -4.47
N ILE A 155 7.19 11.68 -3.47
CA ILE A 155 8.64 11.66 -3.30
C ILE A 155 9.31 10.85 -4.41
N ALA A 156 8.72 9.73 -4.83
CA ALA A 156 9.23 8.93 -5.95
C ALA A 156 9.22 9.72 -7.27
N ASP A 157 8.25 10.62 -7.43
CA ASP A 157 8.14 11.53 -8.57
C ASP A 157 9.00 12.82 -8.40
N GLU A 158 9.86 12.90 -7.37
CA GLU A 158 10.69 14.05 -7.01
C GLU A 158 9.89 15.34 -6.68
N ARG A 159 8.60 15.22 -6.39
CA ARG A 159 7.68 16.30 -6.07
C ARG A 159 7.66 16.60 -4.57
N TYR A 160 8.80 16.95 -3.99
CA TYR A 160 8.98 17.11 -2.53
C TYR A 160 8.10 18.20 -1.92
N ALA A 161 7.89 19.31 -2.62
CA ALA A 161 7.02 20.39 -2.16
C ALA A 161 5.56 19.93 -2.03
N ASP A 162 5.07 19.14 -2.99
CA ASP A 162 3.71 18.60 -2.95
C ASP A 162 3.56 17.51 -1.88
N ALA A 163 4.59 16.69 -1.68
CA ALA A 163 4.64 15.73 -0.58
C ALA A 163 4.51 16.42 0.79
N VAL A 164 5.24 17.53 0.99
CA VAL A 164 5.15 18.32 2.23
C VAL A 164 3.78 18.99 2.38
N LYS A 165 3.17 19.50 1.30
CA LYS A 165 1.80 20.02 1.33
C LYS A 165 0.80 18.96 1.76
N LEU A 166 0.92 17.74 1.19
CA LEU A 166 0.04 16.62 1.53
C LEU A 166 0.19 16.24 3.01
N ILE A 167 1.41 16.14 3.52
CA ILE A 167 1.66 15.86 4.94
C ILE A 167 1.08 16.96 5.84
N ARG A 168 1.21 18.24 5.47
CA ARG A 168 0.71 19.40 6.23
C ARG A 168 -0.80 19.44 6.40
N LYS A 169 -1.55 18.73 5.55
CA LYS A 169 -2.99 18.57 5.70
C LYS A 169 -3.37 17.99 7.06
N ASP A 170 -2.61 16.99 7.52
CA ASP A 170 -2.89 16.25 8.74
C ASP A 170 -1.84 16.47 9.85
N ASN A 171 -0.67 17.01 9.50
CA ASN A 171 0.44 17.24 10.41
C ASN A 171 1.23 18.53 10.06
N PRO A 172 1.01 19.62 10.79
CA PRO A 172 1.71 20.90 10.51
C PRO A 172 3.21 20.85 10.82
N PHE A 173 3.69 19.90 11.66
CA PHE A 173 5.08 19.80 12.11
C PHE A 173 5.88 18.75 11.35
N VAL A 174 5.93 18.85 10.03
CA VAL A 174 6.56 17.83 9.17
C VAL A 174 8.01 17.54 9.60
N THR A 175 8.84 18.58 9.74
CA THR A 175 10.25 18.44 10.09
C THR A 175 10.45 17.89 11.50
N SER A 176 9.75 18.45 12.51
CA SER A 176 9.86 17.98 13.89
C SER A 176 9.42 16.53 14.02
N CYS A 177 8.27 16.16 13.42
CA CYS A 177 7.81 14.79 13.43
C CYS A 177 8.73 13.85 12.65
N ALA A 178 9.40 14.32 11.60
CA ALA A 178 10.38 13.52 10.87
C ALA A 178 11.63 13.20 11.70
N LEU A 179 11.93 14.01 12.73
CA LEU A 179 13.05 13.80 13.64
C LEU A 179 12.71 12.92 14.85
N VAL A 180 11.54 13.15 15.46
CA VAL A 180 11.23 12.60 16.80
C VAL A 180 10.12 11.54 16.80
N CYS A 181 9.47 11.28 15.66
CA CYS A 181 8.39 10.32 15.58
C CYS A 181 8.90 8.89 15.83
N GLU A 182 8.17 8.12 16.63
CA GLU A 182 8.43 6.70 16.92
C GLU A 182 8.11 5.76 15.74
N HIS A 183 7.64 6.30 14.64
CA HIS A 183 7.32 5.63 13.35
C HIS A 183 6.57 4.28 13.46
N PRO A 184 5.42 4.20 14.17
CA PRO A 184 4.64 2.96 14.28
C PRO A 184 4.18 2.41 12.90
N CYS A 185 4.11 3.28 11.89
CA CYS A 185 3.82 2.91 10.52
C CYS A 185 4.84 1.92 9.92
N GLU A 186 6.12 1.98 10.32
CA GLU A 186 7.17 1.08 9.85
C GLU A 186 7.08 -0.28 10.53
N THR A 187 6.71 -0.34 11.83
CA THR A 187 6.63 -1.61 12.57
C THR A 187 5.57 -2.56 12.02
N LYS A 188 4.52 -2.03 11.40
CA LYS A 188 3.44 -2.80 10.77
C LYS A 188 3.41 -2.62 9.25
N CYS A 189 4.52 -2.15 8.68
CA CYS A 189 4.65 -2.10 7.23
C CYS A 189 4.51 -3.49 6.65
N ARG A 190 3.60 -3.64 5.66
CA ARG A 190 3.38 -4.94 5.01
C ARG A 190 4.61 -5.44 4.25
N ARG A 191 5.50 -4.51 3.89
CA ARG A 191 6.77 -4.84 3.26
C ARG A 191 7.65 -5.75 4.14
N ASN A 192 7.48 -5.70 5.48
CA ASN A 192 8.16 -6.60 6.42
C ASN A 192 7.89 -8.10 6.15
N PHE A 193 6.81 -8.44 5.43
CA PHE A 193 6.51 -9.82 5.06
C PHE A 193 7.25 -10.28 3.79
N VAL A 194 7.84 -9.34 3.06
CA VAL A 194 8.53 -9.60 1.79
C VAL A 194 10.05 -9.43 1.97
N ASP A 195 10.44 -8.30 2.53
CA ASP A 195 11.84 -7.91 2.77
C ASP A 195 11.90 -7.01 4.03
N ASP A 196 12.20 -5.72 3.90
CA ASP A 196 12.31 -4.77 5.00
C ASP A 196 11.22 -3.68 4.90
N ALA A 197 10.87 -3.08 6.05
CA ALA A 197 9.96 -1.95 6.08
C ALA A 197 10.45 -0.79 5.19
N VAL A 198 9.51 -0.10 4.54
CA VAL A 198 9.82 1.17 3.89
C VAL A 198 10.28 2.16 4.96
N ASN A 199 11.40 2.84 4.75
CA ASN A 199 11.91 3.89 5.64
C ASN A 199 11.05 5.17 5.54
N ILE A 200 9.82 5.07 6.07
CA ILE A 200 8.75 6.08 5.94
C ILE A 200 9.16 7.39 6.61
N ARG A 201 9.74 7.30 7.83
CA ARG A 201 10.22 8.47 8.56
C ARG A 201 11.41 9.14 7.85
N GLY A 202 12.35 8.36 7.35
CA GLY A 202 13.49 8.86 6.58
C GLY A 202 13.08 9.56 5.30
N LEU A 203 12.13 9.00 4.55
CA LEU A 203 11.57 9.63 3.35
C LEU A 203 10.86 10.94 3.68
N LYS A 204 10.07 10.99 4.75
CA LYS A 204 9.45 12.24 5.22
C LYS A 204 10.50 13.30 5.57
N ARG A 205 11.60 12.91 6.22
CA ARG A 205 12.72 13.80 6.52
C ARG A 205 13.36 14.32 5.24
N TYR A 206 13.65 13.43 4.31
CA TYR A 206 14.24 13.79 3.02
C TYR A 206 13.37 14.81 2.27
N ALA A 207 12.06 14.56 2.18
CA ALA A 207 11.14 15.52 1.56
C ALA A 207 11.15 16.89 2.26
N ALA A 208 11.15 16.90 3.60
CA ALA A 208 11.20 18.16 4.37
C ALA A 208 12.48 18.96 4.15
N ASP A 209 13.61 18.27 3.97
CA ASP A 209 14.92 18.91 3.74
C ASP A 209 15.10 19.39 2.28
N HIS A 210 14.36 18.81 1.31
CA HIS A 210 14.50 19.10 -0.12
C HIS A 210 13.30 19.84 -0.74
N CYS A 211 12.24 20.13 0.02
CA CYS A 211 11.02 20.74 -0.51
C CYS A 211 11.17 22.23 -0.90
N GLY A 212 12.25 22.87 -0.50
CA GLY A 212 12.39 24.31 -0.67
C GLY A 212 11.35 25.11 0.11
N LEU A 213 10.96 26.26 -0.43
CA LEU A 213 9.91 27.09 0.18
C LEU A 213 8.53 26.57 -0.20
N VAL A 214 7.82 26.00 0.77
CA VAL A 214 6.44 25.56 0.59
C VAL A 214 5.49 26.63 1.13
N PRO A 215 4.62 27.22 0.29
CA PRO A 215 3.69 28.25 0.73
C PRO A 215 2.74 27.72 1.82
N PRO A 216 2.22 28.63 2.67
CA PRO A 216 1.18 28.26 3.63
C PRO A 216 -0.08 27.78 2.88
N PRO A 217 -0.92 26.95 3.52
CA PRO A 217 -2.19 26.54 2.91
C PRO A 217 -3.13 27.74 2.78
N GLU A 218 -4.04 27.65 1.83
CA GLU A 218 -5.12 28.62 1.65
C GLU A 218 -6.04 28.61 2.87
N CYS A 219 -6.45 29.80 3.31
CA CYS A 219 -7.40 29.95 4.41
C CYS A 219 -8.80 30.22 3.86
N CYS A 220 -9.82 29.72 4.56
CA CYS A 220 -11.22 30.05 4.28
C CYS A 220 -11.49 31.54 4.53
N GLU A 221 -12.62 32.03 4.00
CA GLU A 221 -13.10 33.40 4.24
C GLU A 221 -13.16 33.71 5.75
N PRO A 222 -12.81 34.94 6.16
CA PRO A 222 -12.82 35.33 7.58
C PRO A 222 -14.19 35.15 8.23
N THR A 223 -14.26 34.40 9.30
CA THR A 223 -15.50 34.15 10.03
C THR A 223 -15.89 35.30 10.99
N GLY A 224 -15.01 36.26 11.21
CA GLY A 224 -15.18 37.32 12.20
C GLY A 224 -15.06 36.85 13.67
N LYS A 225 -14.78 35.57 13.90
CA LYS A 225 -14.61 35.01 15.25
C LYS A 225 -13.15 35.08 15.68
N THR A 226 -12.93 35.46 16.94
CA THR A 226 -11.60 35.46 17.57
C THR A 226 -11.47 34.30 18.56
N VAL A 227 -10.32 33.65 18.57
CA VAL A 227 -10.02 32.49 19.43
C VAL A 227 -8.74 32.75 20.21
N ALA A 228 -8.83 32.67 21.54
CA ALA A 228 -7.69 32.73 22.43
C ALA A 228 -7.15 31.34 22.71
N ILE A 229 -5.86 31.10 22.47
CA ILE A 229 -5.21 29.81 22.67
C ILE A 229 -4.20 30.00 23.83
N ILE A 230 -4.38 29.24 24.90
CA ILE A 230 -3.50 29.29 26.07
C ILE A 230 -2.42 28.21 25.93
N GLY A 231 -1.18 28.67 25.75
CA GLY A 231 0.01 27.83 25.55
C GLY A 231 0.44 27.70 24.07
N GLY A 232 1.71 28.04 23.82
CA GLY A 232 2.35 27.98 22.50
C GLY A 232 3.13 26.68 22.24
N GLY A 233 2.79 25.58 22.90
CA GLY A 233 3.35 24.25 22.62
C GLY A 233 2.75 23.61 21.38
N PRO A 234 3.15 22.35 21.04
CA PRO A 234 2.69 21.67 19.82
C PRO A 234 1.18 21.65 19.66
N SER A 235 0.44 21.43 20.75
CA SER A 235 -1.02 21.38 20.74
C SER A 235 -1.63 22.73 20.40
N GLY A 236 -1.18 23.82 21.07
CA GLY A 236 -1.68 25.17 20.82
C GLY A 236 -1.32 25.66 19.41
N LEU A 237 -0.12 25.37 18.95
CA LEU A 237 0.33 25.70 17.58
C LEU A 237 -0.47 24.92 16.51
N SER A 238 -0.77 23.63 16.75
CA SER A 238 -1.64 22.85 15.85
C SER A 238 -3.06 23.41 15.82
N ALA A 239 -3.61 23.77 16.99
CA ALA A 239 -4.95 24.39 17.07
C ALA A 239 -4.98 25.70 16.30
N ALA A 240 -3.98 26.59 16.50
CA ALA A 240 -3.87 27.84 15.76
C ALA A 240 -3.78 27.63 14.25
N TYR A 241 -2.98 26.64 13.82
CA TYR A 241 -2.79 26.33 12.41
C TYR A 241 -4.12 25.94 11.71
N TYR A 242 -4.88 25.02 12.29
CA TYR A 242 -6.14 24.58 11.68
C TYR A 242 -7.27 25.60 11.83
N LEU A 243 -7.38 26.29 12.97
CA LEU A 243 -8.38 27.33 13.15
C LEU A 243 -8.16 28.52 12.22
N GLN A 244 -6.90 28.88 11.96
CA GLN A 244 -6.56 29.94 11.00
C GLN A 244 -6.99 29.56 9.58
N GLN A 245 -6.76 28.30 9.19
CA GLN A 245 -7.26 27.80 7.89
C GLN A 245 -8.79 27.84 7.78
N MET A 246 -9.50 27.63 8.87
CA MET A 246 -10.96 27.77 8.95
C MET A 246 -11.45 29.24 8.94
N GLY A 247 -10.56 30.22 8.80
CA GLY A 247 -10.89 31.63 8.75
C GLY A 247 -11.10 32.29 10.11
N HIS A 248 -10.70 31.65 11.22
CA HIS A 248 -10.76 32.25 12.56
C HIS A 248 -9.50 33.05 12.86
N GLN A 249 -9.66 34.19 13.56
CA GLN A 249 -8.52 34.97 14.05
C GLN A 249 -8.02 34.41 15.37
N CYS A 250 -6.81 33.82 15.37
CA CYS A 250 -6.23 33.19 16.57
C CYS A 250 -5.21 34.07 17.24
N THR A 251 -5.23 34.13 18.59
CA THR A 251 -4.25 34.77 19.43
C THR A 251 -3.68 33.75 20.41
N ILE A 252 -2.37 33.51 20.36
CA ILE A 252 -1.70 32.54 21.24
C ILE A 252 -1.11 33.33 22.42
N PHE A 253 -1.43 32.90 23.64
CA PHE A 253 -0.88 33.41 24.89
C PHE A 253 0.15 32.40 25.40
N GLU A 254 1.42 32.77 25.39
CA GLU A 254 2.52 31.94 25.87
C GLU A 254 3.24 32.63 27.01
N GLN A 255 3.50 31.89 28.07
CA GLN A 255 4.19 32.38 29.27
C GLN A 255 5.69 32.55 29.04
N ARG A 256 6.29 31.77 28.16
CA ARG A 256 7.71 31.78 27.84
C ARG A 256 7.99 32.69 26.66
N LYS A 257 9.27 33.08 26.52
CA LYS A 257 9.70 33.96 25.41
C LYS A 257 9.61 33.33 24.05
N GLU A 258 9.75 32.00 24.00
CA GLU A 258 9.81 31.23 22.77
C GLU A 258 8.61 30.28 22.68
N LEU A 259 8.04 30.18 21.49
CA LEU A 259 7.02 29.20 21.15
C LEU A 259 7.65 27.82 20.95
N GLY A 260 6.84 26.76 20.96
CA GLY A 260 7.26 25.37 20.71
C GLY A 260 7.17 24.47 21.94
N GLY A 261 7.08 25.05 23.16
CA GLY A 261 6.92 24.27 24.39
C GLY A 261 7.97 23.16 24.51
N MET A 262 7.55 21.93 24.74
CA MET A 262 8.46 20.78 24.92
C MET A 262 9.27 20.43 23.66
N LEU A 263 8.84 20.79 22.47
CA LEU A 263 9.66 20.65 21.26
C LEU A 263 10.93 21.50 21.35
N TYR A 264 10.80 22.72 21.86
CA TYR A 264 11.92 23.62 22.01
C TYR A 264 12.77 23.30 23.25
N TYR A 265 12.13 23.06 24.40
CA TYR A 265 12.83 22.96 25.69
C TYR A 265 13.27 21.54 26.07
N CYS A 266 12.80 20.52 25.36
CA CYS A 266 13.11 19.12 25.67
C CYS A 266 13.73 18.38 24.49
N LEU A 267 13.07 18.39 23.34
CA LEU A 267 13.48 17.48 22.24
C LEU A 267 14.62 18.02 21.39
N LEU A 268 14.73 19.34 21.22
CA LEU A 268 15.75 19.94 20.34
C LEU A 268 16.98 20.48 21.09
N TYR A 269 16.88 20.70 22.39
CA TYR A 269 17.93 21.36 23.19
C TYR A 269 18.43 20.53 24.38
N THR A 270 17.87 19.36 24.64
CA THR A 270 18.49 18.46 25.62
C THR A 270 19.78 17.90 25.05
N SER A 271 20.84 18.01 25.85
CA SER A 271 22.07 17.29 25.58
C SER A 271 21.73 15.81 25.30
N PRO A 272 22.39 15.19 24.33
CA PRO A 272 22.17 13.79 24.06
C PRO A 272 22.23 12.99 25.35
N SER A 273 21.28 12.12 25.56
CA SER A 273 21.26 11.25 26.73
C SER A 273 22.47 10.29 26.64
N PRO A 274 22.98 9.80 27.77
CA PRO A 274 24.04 8.76 27.74
C PRO A 274 23.67 7.52 26.89
N ARG A 275 22.38 7.31 26.63
CA ARG A 275 21.89 6.25 25.73
C ARG A 275 22.15 6.55 24.25
N ASP A 276 22.30 7.80 23.89
CA ASP A 276 22.53 8.21 22.50
C ASP A 276 23.99 7.97 22.06
N TYR A 277 24.86 7.62 23.00
CA TYR A 277 26.27 7.28 22.78
C TYR A 277 26.58 5.79 23.00
N ALA A 278 25.57 4.97 23.30
CA ALA A 278 25.69 3.53 23.49
C ALA A 278 25.25 2.78 22.24
#